data_dd2b4caf83f538ce49ed95694f2f7ecb
#
_entry.id   dd2b4caf83f538ce49ed95694f2f7ecb
#
_cell.length_a   1.000
_cell.length_b   1.000
_cell.length_c   1.000
_cell.angle_alpha   90.00
_cell.angle_beta   90.00
_cell.angle_gamma   90.00
#
_symmetry.space_group_name_H-M   'P 1'
#
loop_
_entity.id
_entity.type
_entity.pdbx_description
1 polymer ?
#
loop_
_entity_poly.entity_id
_entity_poly.type
_entity_poly.pdbx_seq_one_letter_code
_entity_poly.pdbx_strand_id
1 'polypeptide(L)'
;MNSNHKVAVVTGAGTGIGRAVSLALLKAGYSVALAGRRVEPLEAVVAEAKAQGMDRALAVPTDVAKPDSVTALFERTRQTFGRVDVLFNNAGVGLPPGGFEDLTFDQWQNVVDINLTGSFLCAQAAFRVMKDQTPRGGRIINNGSISAHAPRPNSAPYTATKHAITGLTKSISLDGRKYDIACGQIDIGNALTEISKRMSTGVIQANGEIAVEAMMDAEHVANSVVYMASLPPEANVQFMTVMATKMPYVGRG
;
A
#
# COMPACT_ATOMS: atom_id res chain seq x y z
N MET A 1 8.18 -25.17 13.75
CA MET A 1 8.38 -25.24 12.29
C MET A 1 9.22 -24.02 11.90
N ASN A 2 10.52 -24.20 11.63
CA ASN A 2 11.35 -23.10 11.10
C ASN A 2 10.99 -22.92 9.64
N SER A 3 10.04 -22.04 9.34
CA SER A 3 9.74 -21.69 7.97
C SER A 3 10.82 -20.72 7.47
N ASN A 4 11.64 -21.21 6.54
CA ASN A 4 12.69 -20.42 5.87
C ASN A 4 12.09 -19.34 4.91
N HIS A 5 10.79 -19.06 5.04
CA HIS A 5 10.06 -18.14 4.16
C HIS A 5 9.95 -16.76 4.77
N LYS A 6 10.22 -15.72 3.98
CA LYS A 6 9.93 -14.33 4.35
C LYS A 6 8.42 -14.12 4.49
N VAL A 7 8.03 -13.27 5.40
CA VAL A 7 6.63 -12.98 5.72
C VAL A 7 6.30 -11.54 5.32
N ALA A 8 5.23 -11.38 4.56
CA ALA A 8 4.72 -10.08 4.17
C ALA A 8 3.34 -9.80 4.80
N VAL A 9 3.11 -8.56 5.17
CA VAL A 9 1.78 -8.01 5.51
C VAL A 9 1.38 -7.05 4.40
N VAL A 10 0.19 -7.23 3.81
CA VAL A 10 -0.36 -6.35 2.78
C VAL A 10 -1.67 -5.77 3.29
N THR A 11 -1.74 -4.45 3.43
CA THR A 11 -2.99 -3.77 3.81
C THR A 11 -3.82 -3.40 2.58
N GLY A 12 -5.16 -3.43 2.71
CA GLY A 12 -6.03 -3.27 1.54
C GLY A 12 -5.92 -4.43 0.53
N ALA A 13 -5.64 -5.64 1.03
CA ALA A 13 -5.24 -6.80 0.23
C ALA A 13 -6.37 -7.48 -0.56
N GLY A 14 -7.64 -7.16 -0.28
CA GLY A 14 -8.78 -7.88 -0.87
C GLY A 14 -9.10 -7.50 -2.33
N THR A 15 -8.63 -6.36 -2.83
CA THR A 15 -8.97 -5.86 -4.18
C THR A 15 -7.81 -5.09 -4.81
N GLY A 16 -7.92 -4.82 -6.11
CA GLY A 16 -7.03 -3.91 -6.85
C GLY A 16 -5.54 -4.21 -6.66
N ILE A 17 -4.76 -3.17 -6.39
CA ILE A 17 -3.30 -3.25 -6.21
C ILE A 17 -2.94 -4.20 -5.06
N GLY A 18 -3.64 -4.12 -3.92
CA GLY A 18 -3.35 -4.96 -2.77
C GLY A 18 -3.51 -6.44 -3.06
N ARG A 19 -4.58 -6.82 -3.80
CA ARG A 19 -4.78 -8.20 -4.27
C ARG A 19 -3.65 -8.63 -5.22
N ALA A 20 -3.33 -7.83 -6.22
CA ALA A 20 -2.28 -8.14 -7.19
C ALA A 20 -0.91 -8.33 -6.51
N VAL A 21 -0.55 -7.43 -5.58
CA VAL A 21 0.69 -7.51 -4.80
C VAL A 21 0.70 -8.75 -3.91
N SER A 22 -0.42 -9.09 -3.26
CA SER A 22 -0.50 -10.28 -2.39
C SER A 22 -0.24 -11.56 -3.18
N LEU A 23 -0.87 -11.71 -4.34
CA LEU A 23 -0.65 -12.88 -5.22
C LEU A 23 0.78 -12.93 -5.75
N ALA A 24 1.35 -11.80 -6.15
CA ALA A 24 2.73 -11.74 -6.63
C ALA A 24 3.76 -12.07 -5.53
N LEU A 25 3.56 -11.62 -4.29
CA LEU A 25 4.41 -11.98 -3.16
C LEU A 25 4.29 -13.47 -2.81
N LEU A 26 3.09 -14.04 -2.82
CA LEU A 26 2.88 -15.48 -2.63
C LEU A 26 3.60 -16.29 -3.71
N LYS A 27 3.50 -15.89 -4.98
CA LYS A 27 4.20 -16.50 -6.11
C LYS A 27 5.71 -16.39 -5.98
N ALA A 28 6.21 -15.30 -5.38
CA ALA A 28 7.63 -15.11 -5.08
C ALA A 28 8.09 -15.88 -3.81
N GLY A 29 7.23 -16.69 -3.20
CA GLY A 29 7.58 -17.59 -2.09
C GLY A 29 7.40 -16.98 -0.70
N TYR A 30 6.80 -15.80 -0.57
CA TYR A 30 6.45 -15.23 0.74
C TYR A 30 5.25 -15.96 1.37
N SER A 31 5.18 -15.94 2.71
CA SER A 31 3.94 -16.09 3.45
C SER A 31 3.28 -14.72 3.56
N VAL A 32 1.98 -14.61 3.30
CA VAL A 32 1.32 -13.30 3.21
C VAL A 32 0.11 -13.21 4.13
N ALA A 33 0.13 -12.24 5.05
CA ALA A 33 -1.06 -11.82 5.78
C ALA A 33 -1.79 -10.72 4.98
N LEU A 34 -3.03 -11.05 4.60
CA LEU A 34 -3.91 -10.18 3.82
C LEU A 34 -4.83 -9.41 4.78
N ALA A 35 -4.61 -8.11 4.90
CA ALA A 35 -5.38 -7.24 5.79
C ALA A 35 -6.38 -6.37 5.03
N GLY A 36 -7.59 -6.25 5.56
CA GLY A 36 -8.64 -5.42 5.00
C GLY A 36 -9.93 -5.53 5.81
N ARG A 37 -10.83 -4.57 5.68
CA ARG A 37 -12.05 -4.53 6.51
C ARG A 37 -13.06 -5.64 6.19
N ARG A 38 -13.20 -6.02 4.93
CA ARG A 38 -14.17 -6.99 4.46
C ARG A 38 -13.55 -8.38 4.37
N VAL A 39 -14.16 -9.36 4.99
CA VAL A 39 -13.67 -10.74 5.05
C VAL A 39 -13.73 -11.40 3.70
N GLU A 40 -14.85 -11.30 3.00
CA GLU A 40 -15.14 -12.04 1.77
C GLU A 40 -14.12 -11.77 0.65
N PRO A 41 -13.69 -10.51 0.36
CA PRO A 41 -12.64 -10.28 -0.62
C PRO A 41 -11.28 -10.85 -0.21
N LEU A 42 -10.95 -10.88 1.09
CA LEU A 42 -9.70 -11.47 1.57
C LEU A 42 -9.70 -12.99 1.38
N GLU A 43 -10.79 -13.65 1.75
CA GLU A 43 -10.97 -15.09 1.57
C GLU A 43 -10.99 -15.49 0.10
N ALA A 44 -11.56 -14.66 -0.78
CA ALA A 44 -11.49 -14.86 -2.22
C ALA A 44 -10.04 -14.87 -2.74
N VAL A 45 -9.17 -13.97 -2.24
CA VAL A 45 -7.75 -13.96 -2.60
C VAL A 45 -7.03 -15.20 -2.03
N VAL A 46 -7.35 -15.64 -0.81
CA VAL A 46 -6.80 -16.88 -0.23
C VAL A 46 -7.21 -18.10 -1.07
N ALA A 47 -8.48 -18.18 -1.47
CA ALA A 47 -8.98 -19.28 -2.30
C ALA A 47 -8.30 -19.30 -3.68
N GLU A 48 -8.14 -18.13 -4.30
CA GLU A 48 -7.45 -17.97 -5.57
C GLU A 48 -5.97 -18.39 -5.48
N ALA A 49 -5.27 -17.97 -4.43
CA ALA A 49 -3.90 -18.36 -4.16
C ALA A 49 -3.77 -19.89 -4.01
N LYS A 50 -4.67 -20.48 -3.22
CA LYS A 50 -4.72 -21.93 -3.00
C LYS A 50 -4.97 -22.71 -4.29
N ALA A 51 -5.87 -22.23 -5.15
CA ALA A 51 -6.13 -22.83 -6.47
C ALA A 51 -4.90 -22.83 -7.39
N GLN A 52 -3.95 -21.90 -7.15
CA GLN A 52 -2.68 -21.81 -7.85
C GLN A 52 -1.53 -22.52 -7.10
N GLY A 53 -1.83 -23.34 -6.09
CA GLY A 53 -0.83 -24.08 -5.32
C GLY A 53 -0.09 -23.26 -4.26
N MET A 54 -0.56 -22.03 -3.93
CA MET A 54 0.03 -21.14 -2.94
C MET A 54 -0.79 -21.18 -1.65
N ASP A 55 -0.34 -21.92 -0.65
CA ASP A 55 -1.07 -22.23 0.60
C ASP A 55 -0.69 -21.35 1.80
N ARG A 56 0.23 -20.39 1.62
CA ARG A 56 0.74 -19.53 2.70
C ARG A 56 0.08 -18.15 2.76
N ALA A 57 -1.21 -18.10 2.52
CA ALA A 57 -2.03 -16.89 2.62
C ALA A 57 -2.89 -16.93 3.90
N LEU A 58 -2.93 -15.83 4.64
CA LEU A 58 -3.72 -15.67 5.86
C LEU A 58 -4.62 -14.44 5.74
N ALA A 59 -5.93 -14.62 5.73
CA ALA A 59 -6.88 -13.51 5.80
C ALA A 59 -7.00 -13.01 7.25
N VAL A 60 -6.84 -11.69 7.44
CA VAL A 60 -6.98 -11.04 8.75
C VAL A 60 -7.85 -9.79 8.59
N PRO A 61 -9.13 -9.84 8.98
CA PRO A 61 -10.01 -8.68 8.97
C PRO A 61 -9.42 -7.55 9.81
N THR A 62 -9.20 -6.39 9.19
CA THR A 62 -8.45 -5.29 9.82
C THR A 62 -8.99 -3.94 9.36
N ASP A 63 -9.33 -3.07 10.31
CA ASP A 63 -9.51 -1.65 10.08
C ASP A 63 -8.21 -0.91 10.47
N VAL A 64 -7.48 -0.44 9.47
CA VAL A 64 -6.19 0.24 9.69
C VAL A 64 -6.31 1.55 10.47
N ALA A 65 -7.51 2.17 10.50
CA ALA A 65 -7.76 3.38 11.28
C ALA A 65 -7.96 3.10 12.80
N LYS A 66 -7.96 1.83 13.22
CA LYS A 66 -8.18 1.41 14.60
C LYS A 66 -6.91 0.77 15.19
N PRO A 67 -6.27 1.38 16.22
CA PRO A 67 -5.03 0.87 16.80
C PRO A 67 -5.10 -0.58 17.26
N ASP A 68 -6.20 -0.97 17.93
CA ASP A 68 -6.36 -2.34 18.43
C ASP A 68 -6.47 -3.35 17.29
N SER A 69 -7.16 -2.99 16.20
CA SER A 69 -7.28 -3.83 15.02
C SER A 69 -5.93 -4.03 14.32
N VAL A 70 -5.10 -2.99 14.26
CA VAL A 70 -3.73 -3.08 13.74
C VAL A 70 -2.88 -3.96 14.65
N THR A 71 -2.96 -3.80 15.96
CA THR A 71 -2.24 -4.64 16.92
C THR A 71 -2.59 -6.13 16.71
N ALA A 72 -3.89 -6.45 16.64
CA ALA A 72 -4.35 -7.81 16.41
C ALA A 72 -3.85 -8.39 15.06
N LEU A 73 -3.76 -7.60 14.00
CA LEU A 73 -3.19 -8.01 12.72
C LEU A 73 -1.75 -8.51 12.88
N PHE A 74 -0.88 -7.73 13.51
CA PHE A 74 0.53 -8.09 13.65
C PHE A 74 0.74 -9.23 14.65
N GLU A 75 -0.04 -9.30 15.72
CA GLU A 75 -0.04 -10.44 16.64
C GLU A 75 -0.45 -11.74 15.93
N ARG A 76 -1.55 -11.71 15.18
CA ARG A 76 -2.03 -12.87 14.42
C ARG A 76 -1.01 -13.31 13.36
N THR A 77 -0.37 -12.36 12.67
CA THR A 77 0.69 -12.66 11.69
C THR A 77 1.87 -13.35 12.37
N ARG A 78 2.34 -12.83 13.53
CA ARG A 78 3.43 -13.43 14.28
C ARG A 78 3.08 -14.81 14.83
N GLN A 79 1.88 -15.01 15.35
CA GLN A 79 1.42 -16.32 15.85
C GLN A 79 1.41 -17.37 14.74
N THR A 80 1.05 -16.97 13.50
CA THR A 80 0.93 -17.91 12.38
C THR A 80 2.26 -18.14 11.67
N PHE A 81 3.04 -17.09 11.43
CA PHE A 81 4.25 -17.16 10.59
C PHE A 81 5.56 -16.85 11.33
N GLY A 82 5.51 -16.42 12.58
CA GLY A 82 6.65 -16.23 13.47
C GLY A 82 7.34 -14.85 13.34
N ARG A 83 7.20 -14.15 12.21
CA ARG A 83 7.93 -12.91 11.90
C ARG A 83 7.20 -12.00 10.93
N VAL A 84 7.74 -10.81 10.66
CA VAL A 84 7.33 -9.90 9.58
C VAL A 84 8.57 -9.35 8.89
N ASP A 85 8.75 -9.64 7.61
CA ASP A 85 9.89 -9.18 6.82
C ASP A 85 9.54 -7.99 5.92
N VAL A 86 8.30 -7.93 5.45
CA VAL A 86 7.80 -6.88 4.56
C VAL A 86 6.45 -6.37 5.04
N LEU A 87 6.27 -5.06 5.06
CA LEU A 87 4.97 -4.42 5.12
C LEU A 87 4.74 -3.66 3.81
N PHE A 88 3.68 -3.97 3.08
CA PHE A 88 3.15 -3.11 2.04
C PHE A 88 1.94 -2.34 2.56
N ASN A 89 2.15 -1.07 2.89
CA ASN A 89 1.15 -0.12 3.37
C ASN A 89 0.34 0.40 2.18
N ASN A 90 -0.73 -0.31 1.84
CA ASN A 90 -1.50 -0.04 0.62
C ASN A 90 -2.96 0.37 0.91
N ALA A 91 -3.50 0.06 2.08
CA ALA A 91 -4.86 0.46 2.42
C ALA A 91 -5.06 1.97 2.21
N GLY A 92 -6.11 2.33 1.49
CA GLY A 92 -6.41 3.72 1.19
C GLY A 92 -7.77 3.88 0.54
N VAL A 93 -8.29 5.10 0.63
CA VAL A 93 -9.52 5.53 -0.05
C VAL A 93 -9.19 6.63 -1.04
N GLY A 94 -10.01 6.72 -2.08
CA GLY A 94 -9.86 7.71 -3.14
C GLY A 94 -10.43 9.07 -2.76
N LEU A 95 -10.70 9.87 -3.79
CA LEU A 95 -11.23 11.22 -3.65
C LEU A 95 -12.71 11.17 -3.26
N PRO A 96 -13.15 11.96 -2.26
CA PRO A 96 -14.56 12.24 -2.06
C PRO A 96 -15.12 13.02 -3.26
N PRO A 97 -16.43 12.94 -3.53
CA PRO A 97 -17.06 13.76 -4.55
C PRO A 97 -17.17 15.23 -4.11
N GLY A 98 -17.22 16.16 -5.06
CA GLY A 98 -17.43 17.59 -4.81
C GLY A 98 -16.18 18.43 -4.97
N GLY A 99 -16.37 19.76 -4.94
CA GLY A 99 -15.32 20.78 -4.97
C GLY A 99 -14.62 20.93 -3.63
N PHE A 100 -13.58 21.74 -3.59
CA PHE A 100 -12.85 22.03 -2.34
C PHE A 100 -13.74 22.73 -1.30
N GLU A 101 -14.59 23.64 -1.75
CA GLU A 101 -15.54 24.43 -0.94
C GLU A 101 -16.64 23.58 -0.31
N ASP A 102 -17.01 22.44 -0.93
CA ASP A 102 -18.06 21.54 -0.48
C ASP A 102 -17.54 20.38 0.39
N LEU A 103 -16.23 20.30 0.56
CA LEU A 103 -15.60 19.20 1.29
C LEU A 103 -15.94 19.26 2.79
N THR A 104 -16.66 18.26 3.29
CA THR A 104 -17.01 18.19 4.71
C THR A 104 -15.82 17.76 5.55
N PHE A 105 -15.83 18.13 6.84
CA PHE A 105 -14.80 17.68 7.79
C PHE A 105 -14.74 16.14 7.88
N ASP A 106 -15.88 15.47 7.87
CA ASP A 106 -15.94 14.00 7.95
C ASP A 106 -15.29 13.34 6.71
N GLN A 107 -15.49 13.90 5.52
CA GLN A 107 -14.84 13.44 4.31
C GLN A 107 -13.32 13.63 4.38
N TRP A 108 -12.87 14.78 4.85
CA TRP A 108 -11.46 15.04 5.10
C TRP A 108 -10.88 14.05 6.10
N GLN A 109 -11.52 13.92 7.27
CA GLN A 109 -11.06 13.08 8.38
C GLN A 109 -11.00 11.59 7.98
N ASN A 110 -12.02 11.09 7.27
CA ASN A 110 -12.01 9.71 6.78
C ASN A 110 -10.79 9.40 5.86
N VAL A 111 -10.41 10.34 5.00
CA VAL A 111 -9.23 10.15 4.14
C VAL A 111 -7.94 10.20 4.98
N VAL A 112 -7.83 11.12 5.93
CA VAL A 112 -6.69 11.23 6.84
C VAL A 112 -6.54 9.96 7.70
N ASP A 113 -7.63 9.50 8.29
CA ASP A 113 -7.63 8.34 9.18
C ASP A 113 -7.17 7.07 8.47
N ILE A 114 -7.62 6.85 7.24
CA ILE A 114 -7.27 5.64 6.50
C ILE A 114 -5.90 5.77 5.83
N ASN A 115 -5.68 6.86 5.06
CA ASN A 115 -4.51 6.96 4.18
C ASN A 115 -3.23 7.34 4.94
N LEU A 116 -3.35 8.13 6.01
CA LEU A 116 -2.19 8.64 6.77
C LEU A 116 -2.08 7.97 8.14
N THR A 117 -3.09 8.10 9.00
CA THR A 117 -3.07 7.53 10.34
C THR A 117 -2.95 6.01 10.30
N GLY A 118 -3.71 5.35 9.42
CA GLY A 118 -3.65 3.90 9.22
C GLY A 118 -2.27 3.43 8.74
N SER A 119 -1.67 4.17 7.80
CA SER A 119 -0.30 3.88 7.34
C SER A 119 0.73 4.05 8.45
N PHE A 120 0.60 5.09 9.28
CA PHE A 120 1.45 5.29 10.46
C PHE A 120 1.31 4.14 11.46
N LEU A 121 0.09 3.76 11.84
CA LEU A 121 -0.17 2.69 12.80
C LEU A 121 0.40 1.34 12.32
N CYS A 122 0.17 0.99 11.06
CA CYS A 122 0.71 -0.24 10.48
C CYS A 122 2.24 -0.21 10.40
N ALA A 123 2.84 0.92 9.99
CA ALA A 123 4.28 1.09 9.96
C ALA A 123 4.90 0.98 11.35
N GLN A 124 4.29 1.60 12.38
CA GLN A 124 4.75 1.53 13.75
C GLN A 124 4.70 0.09 14.31
N ALA A 125 3.60 -0.63 14.06
CA ALA A 125 3.45 -2.01 14.47
C ALA A 125 4.46 -2.94 13.79
N ALA A 126 4.65 -2.79 12.47
CA ALA A 126 5.69 -3.51 11.72
C ALA A 126 7.09 -3.20 12.26
N PHE A 127 7.39 -1.94 12.50
CA PHE A 127 8.68 -1.49 13.00
C PHE A 127 9.01 -2.13 14.36
N ARG A 128 8.05 -2.20 15.29
CA ARG A 128 8.22 -2.89 16.58
C ARG A 128 8.57 -4.36 16.39
N VAL A 129 7.84 -5.07 15.51
CA VAL A 129 8.10 -6.48 15.22
C VAL A 129 9.49 -6.66 14.59
N MET A 130 9.80 -5.89 13.55
CA MET A 130 11.05 -5.98 12.79
C MET A 130 12.29 -5.66 13.65
N LYS A 131 12.14 -4.72 14.61
CA LYS A 131 13.19 -4.35 15.55
C LYS A 131 13.55 -5.50 16.52
N ASP A 132 12.52 -6.23 17.01
CA ASP A 132 12.67 -7.17 18.12
C ASP A 132 12.75 -8.64 17.70
N GLN A 133 12.54 -8.95 16.41
CA GLN A 133 12.63 -10.32 15.87
C GLN A 133 14.08 -10.78 15.63
N THR A 134 14.27 -12.09 15.45
CA THR A 134 15.57 -12.69 15.13
C THR A 134 15.49 -13.51 13.82
N PRO A 135 16.32 -13.27 12.81
CA PRO A 135 17.15 -12.07 12.69
C PRO A 135 16.29 -10.79 12.64
N ARG A 136 16.82 -9.70 13.19
CA ARG A 136 16.12 -8.38 13.16
C ARG A 136 16.12 -7.77 11.76
N GLY A 137 15.34 -6.73 11.58
CA GLY A 137 15.27 -5.98 10.33
C GLY A 137 14.05 -6.36 9.51
N GLY A 138 13.87 -5.66 8.39
CA GLY A 138 12.76 -5.82 7.48
C GLY A 138 12.60 -4.63 6.55
N ARG A 139 11.50 -4.60 5.82
CA ARG A 139 11.23 -3.56 4.82
C ARG A 139 9.79 -3.06 4.91
N ILE A 140 9.63 -1.75 4.97
CA ILE A 140 8.34 -1.07 4.89
C ILE A 140 8.26 -0.38 3.53
N ILE A 141 7.22 -0.68 2.76
CA ILE A 141 6.94 -0.08 1.46
C ILE A 141 5.62 0.66 1.57
N ASN A 142 5.66 1.98 1.47
CA ASN A 142 4.46 2.80 1.51
C ASN A 142 3.91 3.02 0.10
N ASN A 143 2.60 2.83 -0.08
CA ASN A 143 1.90 3.18 -1.30
C ASN A 143 1.70 4.70 -1.34
N GLY A 144 2.55 5.36 -2.10
CA GLY A 144 2.43 6.76 -2.44
C GLY A 144 1.45 7.00 -3.60
N SER A 145 1.73 8.03 -4.35
CA SER A 145 1.01 8.39 -5.58
C SER A 145 1.79 9.49 -6.30
N ILE A 146 1.62 9.60 -7.60
CA ILE A 146 2.03 10.82 -8.31
C ILE A 146 1.38 12.09 -7.74
N SER A 147 0.25 11.95 -7.03
CA SER A 147 -0.37 13.04 -6.25
C SER A 147 0.45 13.49 -5.04
N ALA A 148 1.54 12.79 -4.69
CA ALA A 148 2.54 13.29 -3.75
C ALA A 148 3.44 14.39 -4.35
N HIS A 149 3.33 14.66 -5.66
CA HIS A 149 4.15 15.62 -6.40
C HIS A 149 3.30 16.64 -7.15
N ALA A 150 2.21 16.20 -7.78
CA ALA A 150 1.32 17.06 -8.56
C ALA A 150 -0.15 16.75 -8.24
N PRO A 151 -0.94 17.71 -7.75
CA PRO A 151 -2.35 17.48 -7.43
C PRO A 151 -3.21 17.33 -8.68
N ARG A 152 -4.42 16.80 -8.48
CA ARG A 152 -5.53 16.88 -9.43
C ARG A 152 -6.59 17.85 -8.90
N PRO A 153 -7.45 18.42 -9.74
CA PRO A 153 -8.62 19.14 -9.25
C PRO A 153 -9.42 18.28 -8.23
N ASN A 154 -9.97 18.95 -7.23
CA ASN A 154 -10.81 18.35 -6.18
C ASN A 154 -10.14 17.20 -5.40
N SER A 155 -8.83 17.24 -5.18
CA SER A 155 -8.06 16.15 -4.56
C SER A 155 -7.42 16.50 -3.21
N ALA A 156 -7.84 17.58 -2.56
CA ALA A 156 -7.17 18.13 -1.39
C ALA A 156 -6.84 17.09 -0.30
N PRO A 157 -7.78 16.30 0.26
CA PRO A 157 -7.45 15.37 1.34
C PRO A 157 -6.53 14.24 0.86
N TYR A 158 -6.77 13.73 -0.34
CA TYR A 158 -5.93 12.68 -0.92
C TYR A 158 -4.50 13.20 -1.18
N THR A 159 -4.38 14.33 -1.84
CA THR A 159 -3.10 14.99 -2.14
C THR A 159 -2.33 15.30 -0.85
N ALA A 160 -2.99 15.89 0.16
CA ALA A 160 -2.37 16.18 1.44
C ALA A 160 -1.82 14.92 2.11
N THR A 161 -2.63 13.84 2.16
CA THR A 161 -2.18 12.58 2.76
C THR A 161 -1.02 11.94 1.98
N LYS A 162 -1.02 12.00 0.65
CA LYS A 162 0.07 11.43 -0.17
C LYS A 162 1.39 12.23 -0.05
N HIS A 163 1.33 13.55 0.11
CA HIS A 163 2.51 14.36 0.49
C HIS A 163 3.01 13.99 1.89
N ALA A 164 2.10 13.82 2.86
CA ALA A 164 2.46 13.43 4.22
C ALA A 164 3.14 12.05 4.29
N ILE A 165 2.70 11.08 3.47
CA ILE A 165 3.33 9.76 3.33
C ILE A 165 4.80 9.89 2.90
N THR A 166 5.14 10.86 2.04
CA THR A 166 6.54 11.11 1.65
C THR A 166 7.40 11.53 2.87
N GLY A 167 6.86 12.40 3.73
CA GLY A 167 7.52 12.76 4.99
C GLY A 167 7.66 11.57 5.93
N LEU A 168 6.59 10.80 6.12
CA LEU A 168 6.58 9.59 6.95
C LEU A 168 7.60 8.56 6.46
N THR A 169 7.68 8.32 5.15
CA THR A 169 8.66 7.40 4.54
C THR A 169 10.09 7.79 4.86
N LYS A 170 10.43 9.08 4.72
CA LYS A 170 11.77 9.61 5.01
C LYS A 170 12.13 9.45 6.51
N SER A 171 11.16 9.74 7.40
CA SER A 171 11.34 9.62 8.85
C SER A 171 11.59 8.16 9.25
N ILE A 172 10.74 7.23 8.79
CA ILE A 172 10.91 5.79 9.07
C ILE A 172 12.24 5.28 8.52
N SER A 173 12.63 5.71 7.30
CA SER A 173 13.92 5.33 6.71
C SER A 173 15.11 5.78 7.55
N LEU A 174 15.04 6.96 8.16
CA LEU A 174 16.09 7.48 9.05
C LEU A 174 16.14 6.68 10.36
N ASP A 175 15.00 6.53 11.02
CA ASP A 175 14.89 5.90 12.34
C ASP A 175 15.17 4.38 12.29
N GLY A 176 14.91 3.75 11.14
CA GLY A 176 15.05 2.31 10.92
C GLY A 176 16.50 1.83 10.77
N ARG A 177 17.43 2.70 10.36
CA ARG A 177 18.82 2.33 10.02
C ARG A 177 19.52 1.49 11.09
N LYS A 178 19.44 1.91 12.35
CA LYS A 178 20.07 1.20 13.46
C LYS A 178 19.45 -0.16 13.80
N TYR A 179 18.34 -0.50 13.16
CA TYR A 179 17.62 -1.75 13.36
C TYR A 179 17.54 -2.60 12.08
N ASP A 180 18.28 -2.26 11.04
CA ASP A 180 18.27 -2.93 9.75
C ASP A 180 16.86 -2.91 9.08
N ILE A 181 16.08 -1.84 9.35
CA ILE A 181 14.77 -1.62 8.79
C ILE A 181 14.87 -0.59 7.66
N ALA A 182 14.60 -1.03 6.43
CA ALA A 182 14.51 -0.16 5.27
C ALA A 182 13.08 0.36 5.11
N CYS A 183 12.94 1.61 4.66
CA CYS A 183 11.65 2.15 4.25
C CYS A 183 11.76 2.82 2.89
N GLY A 184 10.81 2.52 2.01
CA GLY A 184 10.69 3.11 0.69
C GLY A 184 9.24 3.41 0.34
N GLN A 185 9.06 4.16 -0.75
CA GLN A 185 7.75 4.56 -1.27
C GLN A 185 7.65 4.23 -2.75
N ILE A 186 6.50 3.69 -3.15
CA ILE A 186 6.14 3.52 -4.55
C ILE A 186 5.04 4.52 -4.91
N ASP A 187 5.34 5.45 -5.84
CA ASP A 187 4.38 6.43 -6.34
C ASP A 187 3.71 5.89 -7.60
N ILE A 188 2.41 5.66 -7.49
CA ILE A 188 1.63 4.97 -8.51
C ILE A 188 0.79 5.97 -9.28
N GLY A 189 0.85 5.87 -10.63
CA GLY A 189 0.03 6.66 -11.54
C GLY A 189 -0.86 5.78 -12.41
N ASN A 190 -2.19 5.93 -12.28
CA ASN A 190 -3.23 5.33 -13.12
C ASN A 190 -3.15 3.79 -13.29
N ALA A 191 -2.97 3.06 -12.20
CA ALA A 191 -3.16 1.61 -12.22
C ALA A 191 -4.67 1.27 -12.29
N LEU A 192 -5.04 0.30 -13.11
CA LEU A 192 -6.42 -0.15 -13.29
C LEU A 192 -6.90 -0.91 -12.03
N THR A 193 -7.86 -0.32 -11.33
CA THR A 193 -8.50 -0.88 -10.13
C THR A 193 -9.94 -0.41 -10.08
N GLU A 194 -10.76 -0.97 -9.20
CA GLU A 194 -12.12 -0.47 -8.99
C GLU A 194 -12.17 1.01 -8.59
N ILE A 195 -11.18 1.48 -7.79
CA ILE A 195 -11.09 2.88 -7.35
C ILE A 195 -10.79 3.81 -8.53
N SER A 196 -9.94 3.38 -9.46
CA SER A 196 -9.48 4.19 -10.58
C SER A 196 -10.30 4.02 -11.86
N LYS A 197 -11.26 3.11 -11.89
CA LYS A 197 -12.09 2.78 -13.07
C LYS A 197 -12.73 4.02 -13.71
N ARG A 198 -13.13 5.01 -12.91
CA ARG A 198 -13.65 6.29 -13.41
C ARG A 198 -12.67 7.05 -14.32
N MET A 199 -11.36 6.83 -14.21
CA MET A 199 -10.38 7.50 -15.08
C MET A 199 -10.45 7.04 -16.52
N SER A 200 -10.96 5.82 -16.77
CA SER A 200 -11.21 5.29 -18.10
C SER A 200 -12.46 5.88 -18.78
N THR A 201 -13.33 6.56 -18.01
CA THR A 201 -14.54 7.23 -18.53
C THR A 201 -14.38 8.74 -18.63
N GLY A 202 -13.33 9.29 -18.03
CA GLY A 202 -12.98 10.72 -18.03
C GLY A 202 -12.89 11.32 -16.64
N VAL A 203 -11.88 12.13 -16.43
CA VAL A 203 -11.65 12.90 -15.21
C VAL A 203 -11.33 14.34 -15.55
N ILE A 204 -11.67 15.25 -14.63
CA ILE A 204 -11.40 16.68 -14.78
C ILE A 204 -9.89 16.92 -14.82
N GLN A 205 -9.44 17.68 -15.81
CA GLN A 205 -8.06 18.10 -16.02
C GLN A 205 -7.81 19.49 -15.41
N ALA A 206 -6.54 19.90 -15.35
CA ALA A 206 -6.14 21.19 -14.78
C ALA A 206 -6.79 22.40 -15.50
N ASN A 207 -7.06 22.27 -16.81
CA ASN A 207 -7.74 23.27 -17.61
C ASN A 207 -9.28 23.25 -17.50
N GLY A 208 -9.84 22.34 -16.67
CA GLY A 208 -11.28 22.18 -16.47
C GLY A 208 -11.97 21.24 -17.45
N GLU A 209 -11.30 20.76 -18.50
CA GLU A 209 -11.86 19.79 -19.44
C GLU A 209 -11.96 18.40 -18.81
N ILE A 210 -12.86 17.56 -19.34
CA ILE A 210 -12.95 16.15 -18.96
C ILE A 210 -12.23 15.33 -20.03
N ALA A 211 -11.20 14.59 -19.62
CA ALA A 211 -10.46 13.73 -20.54
C ALA A 211 -10.25 12.31 -19.96
N VAL A 212 -10.26 11.34 -20.86
CA VAL A 212 -9.88 9.95 -20.54
C VAL A 212 -8.37 9.87 -20.38
N GLU A 213 -7.92 9.23 -19.30
CA GLU A 213 -6.50 9.03 -19.08
C GLU A 213 -6.08 7.56 -19.29
N ALA A 214 -4.89 7.39 -19.84
CA ALA A 214 -4.29 6.06 -20.00
C ALA A 214 -4.09 5.38 -18.64
N MET A 215 -4.29 4.07 -18.60
CA MET A 215 -4.14 3.23 -17.43
C MET A 215 -3.17 2.09 -17.71
N MET A 216 -2.55 1.55 -16.67
CA MET A 216 -1.70 0.35 -16.71
C MET A 216 -2.31 -0.76 -15.86
N ASP A 217 -1.93 -2.01 -16.15
CA ASP A 217 -2.32 -3.15 -15.33
C ASP A 217 -1.70 -3.06 -13.93
N ALA A 218 -2.47 -3.47 -12.92
CA ALA A 218 -1.99 -3.53 -11.53
C ALA A 218 -0.83 -4.52 -11.34
N GLU A 219 -0.64 -5.47 -12.27
CA GLU A 219 0.48 -6.41 -12.25
C GLU A 219 1.84 -5.70 -12.34
N HIS A 220 1.93 -4.59 -13.09
CA HIS A 220 3.17 -3.80 -13.17
C HIS A 220 3.55 -3.20 -11.82
N VAL A 221 2.57 -2.77 -11.04
CA VAL A 221 2.77 -2.30 -9.67
C VAL A 221 3.19 -3.47 -8.76
N ALA A 222 2.52 -4.63 -8.90
CA ALA A 222 2.82 -5.80 -8.10
C ALA A 222 4.28 -6.28 -8.32
N ASN A 223 4.73 -6.35 -9.57
CA ASN A 223 6.10 -6.72 -9.90
C ASN A 223 7.12 -5.72 -9.33
N SER A 224 6.80 -4.43 -9.33
CA SER A 224 7.64 -3.38 -8.75
C SER A 224 7.75 -3.53 -7.22
N VAL A 225 6.65 -3.84 -6.53
CA VAL A 225 6.66 -4.08 -5.08
C VAL A 225 7.45 -5.35 -4.75
N VAL A 226 7.32 -6.43 -5.54
CA VAL A 226 8.13 -7.65 -5.36
C VAL A 226 9.61 -7.33 -5.55
N TYR A 227 9.99 -6.55 -6.56
CA TYR A 227 11.36 -6.09 -6.74
C TYR A 227 11.87 -5.34 -5.51
N MET A 228 11.12 -4.33 -5.02
CA MET A 228 11.49 -3.59 -3.81
C MET A 228 11.64 -4.53 -2.60
N ALA A 229 10.73 -5.49 -2.44
CA ALA A 229 10.72 -6.44 -1.32
C ALA A 229 11.88 -7.46 -1.38
N SER A 230 12.38 -7.78 -2.57
CA SER A 230 13.42 -8.79 -2.79
C SER A 230 14.85 -8.29 -2.54
N LEU A 231 15.06 -6.98 -2.51
CA LEU A 231 16.39 -6.38 -2.33
C LEU A 231 17.05 -6.86 -1.03
N PRO A 232 18.37 -7.04 -1.03
CA PRO A 232 19.12 -7.39 0.16
C PRO A 232 19.09 -6.23 1.18
N PRO A 233 19.41 -6.51 2.47
CA PRO A 233 19.27 -5.50 3.54
C PRO A 233 20.07 -4.22 3.32
N GLU A 234 21.22 -4.30 2.65
CA GLU A 234 22.09 -3.15 2.35
C GLU A 234 21.60 -2.25 1.22
N ALA A 235 20.58 -2.69 0.46
CA ALA A 235 20.01 -1.92 -0.64
C ALA A 235 18.56 -1.54 -0.39
N ASN A 236 18.18 -0.31 -0.73
CA ASN A 236 16.81 0.19 -0.61
C ASN A 236 16.43 1.04 -1.83
N VAL A 237 15.24 0.79 -2.38
CA VAL A 237 14.57 1.74 -3.26
C VAL A 237 13.84 2.75 -2.37
N GLN A 238 14.43 3.95 -2.24
CA GLN A 238 13.85 5.01 -1.40
C GLN A 238 12.56 5.57 -2.00
N PHE A 239 12.57 5.83 -3.32
CA PHE A 239 11.39 6.28 -4.09
C PHE A 239 11.40 5.61 -5.47
N MET A 240 10.22 5.16 -5.90
CA MET A 240 9.99 4.60 -7.22
C MET A 240 8.68 5.14 -7.78
N THR A 241 8.67 5.64 -9.01
CA THR A 241 7.45 6.03 -9.71
C THR A 241 7.13 5.01 -10.79
N VAL A 242 5.91 4.46 -10.75
CA VAL A 242 5.38 3.52 -11.76
C VAL A 242 4.05 4.07 -12.25
N MET A 243 3.96 4.36 -13.54
CA MET A 243 2.81 5.05 -14.10
C MET A 243 2.52 4.59 -15.54
N ALA A 244 1.27 4.76 -15.98
CA ALA A 244 0.92 4.52 -17.37
C ALA A 244 1.67 5.49 -18.30
N THR A 245 2.33 4.97 -19.32
CA THR A 245 3.23 5.75 -20.21
C THR A 245 2.56 6.98 -20.83
N LYS A 246 1.28 6.87 -21.18
CA LYS A 246 0.53 7.94 -21.87
C LYS A 246 -0.34 8.78 -20.93
N MET A 247 -0.25 8.58 -19.61
CA MET A 247 -1.01 9.44 -18.68
C MET A 247 -0.40 10.83 -18.59
N PRO A 248 -1.20 11.90 -18.42
CA PRO A 248 -0.69 13.25 -18.24
C PRO A 248 -0.05 13.39 -16.85
N TYR A 249 1.25 13.65 -16.81
CA TYR A 249 2.00 13.91 -15.58
C TYR A 249 3.14 14.90 -15.83
N VAL A 250 4.20 14.50 -16.55
CA VAL A 250 5.24 15.41 -17.03
C VAL A 250 4.66 16.24 -18.17
N GLY A 251 4.87 17.55 -18.14
CA GLY A 251 4.26 18.48 -19.11
C GLY A 251 2.78 18.80 -18.86
N ARG A 252 2.23 18.39 -17.71
CA ARG A 252 0.93 18.88 -17.24
C ARG A 252 1.13 20.33 -16.78
N GLY A 253 0.68 21.28 -17.57
CA GLY A 253 0.72 22.70 -17.27
C GLY A 253 -0.62 23.33 -17.48
#